data_27da1fd8b511e2ac40e7e3c6d2bdee59
#
_entry.id   27da1fd8b511e2ac40e7e3c6d2bdee59
#
_cell.length_a   1.000
_cell.length_b   1.000
_cell.length_c   1.000
_cell.angle_alpha   90.00
_cell.angle_beta   90.00
_cell.angle_gamma   90.00
#
_symmetry.space_group_name_H-M   'P 1'
#
loop_
_entity.id
_entity.type
_entity.pdbx_description
1 polymer ?
#
loop_
_entity_poly.entity_id
_entity_poly.type
_entity_poly.pdbx_seq_one_letter_code
_entity_poly.pdbx_strand_id
1 'polypeptide(L)'
;KPSCTLVTSPTMPATDIAHPEEDRPLTVQEYARIQQFPDDWIFCGSVKDKYKQIGNAVPTGLGEAIGKAILNHVSGKSNKPPSGFCFSRYKDTDEVSWENKVKDVVKKSIKDKGKQKKQQIALF
;
A
#
# COMPACT_ATOMS: atom_id res chain seq x y z
N LYS A 1 6.04 13.33 15.72
CA LYS A 1 5.14 12.19 15.47
C LYS A 1 5.05 11.97 13.94
N PRO A 2 4.87 10.73 13.46
CA PRO A 2 4.60 10.49 12.05
C PRO A 2 3.33 11.21 11.60
N SER A 3 3.31 11.70 10.36
CA SER A 3 2.09 12.22 9.73
C SER A 3 1.11 11.08 9.44
N CYS A 4 -0.18 11.41 9.41
CA CYS A 4 -1.18 10.52 8.82
C CYS A 4 -0.97 10.39 7.31
N THR A 5 -1.63 9.40 6.71
CA THR A 5 -1.60 9.21 5.26
C THR A 5 -2.20 10.43 4.56
N LEU A 6 -1.44 11.04 3.66
CA LEU A 6 -1.94 12.12 2.82
C LEU A 6 -2.86 11.57 1.73
N VAL A 7 -3.96 12.27 1.52
CA VAL A 7 -4.96 11.97 0.49
C VAL A 7 -5.00 13.08 -0.56
N THR A 8 -5.79 12.94 -1.60
CA THR A 8 -5.84 13.90 -2.73
C THR A 8 -6.57 15.22 -2.41
N SER A 9 -7.14 15.34 -1.20
CA SER A 9 -7.76 16.58 -0.73
C SER A 9 -7.57 16.69 0.79
N PRO A 10 -7.19 17.85 1.33
CA PRO A 10 -7.03 18.06 2.77
C PRO A 10 -8.35 18.11 3.54
N THR A 11 -9.48 18.27 2.84
CA THR A 11 -10.82 18.49 3.41
C THR A 11 -11.77 17.33 3.06
N MET A 12 -11.31 16.10 3.11
CA MET A 12 -12.19 14.93 2.94
C MET A 12 -12.85 14.56 4.27
N PRO A 13 -14.18 14.31 4.29
CA PRO A 13 -14.86 13.85 5.50
C PRO A 13 -14.16 12.62 6.11
N ALA A 14 -14.00 12.60 7.41
CA ALA A 14 -13.32 11.57 8.21
C ALA A 14 -11.79 11.45 8.01
N THR A 15 -11.18 12.27 7.15
CA THR A 15 -9.74 12.28 6.89
C THR A 15 -9.17 13.71 6.85
N ASP A 16 -9.85 14.67 7.46
CA ASP A 16 -9.38 16.05 7.52
C ASP A 16 -7.99 16.10 8.15
N ILE A 17 -7.04 16.62 7.39
CA ILE A 17 -5.67 16.79 7.85
C ILE A 17 -5.53 18.25 8.29
N ALA A 18 -5.72 18.45 9.58
CA ALA A 18 -5.60 19.76 10.20
C ALA A 18 -4.15 20.08 10.58
N HIS A 19 -3.84 21.37 10.61
CA HIS A 19 -2.57 21.85 11.15
C HIS A 19 -2.49 21.52 12.66
N PRO A 20 -1.32 21.12 13.19
CA PRO A 20 -1.21 20.66 14.58
C PRO A 20 -1.42 21.74 15.63
N GLU A 21 -1.26 23.02 15.26
CA GLU A 21 -1.33 24.17 16.18
C GLU A 21 -2.37 25.22 15.77
N GLU A 22 -2.92 25.13 14.57
CA GLU A 22 -3.88 26.08 14.03
C GLU A 22 -5.15 25.38 13.56
N ASP A 23 -6.31 26.00 13.80
CA ASP A 23 -7.60 25.45 13.38
C ASP A 23 -7.85 25.74 11.88
N ARG A 24 -7.08 25.07 11.03
CA ARG A 24 -7.16 25.12 9.57
C ARG A 24 -6.63 23.84 8.94
N PRO A 25 -7.03 23.54 7.70
CA PRO A 25 -6.38 22.49 6.93
C PRO A 25 -4.93 22.86 6.59
N LEU A 26 -4.12 21.87 6.29
CA LEU A 26 -2.75 22.07 5.81
C LEU A 26 -2.76 22.82 4.47
N THR A 27 -1.83 23.76 4.30
CA THR A 27 -1.60 24.45 3.03
C THR A 27 -0.94 23.51 2.00
N VAL A 28 -0.98 23.90 0.73
CA VAL A 28 -0.30 23.14 -0.36
C VAL A 28 1.18 22.94 -0.05
N GLN A 29 1.85 23.96 0.51
CA GLN A 29 3.28 23.89 0.81
C GLN A 29 3.57 22.92 1.96
N GLU A 30 2.77 22.96 3.02
CA GLU A 30 2.90 22.01 4.15
C GLU A 30 2.63 20.58 3.69
N TYR A 31 1.64 20.40 2.81
CA TYR A 31 1.31 19.12 2.21
C TYR A 31 2.47 18.57 1.36
N ALA A 32 3.09 19.44 0.56
CA ALA A 32 4.24 19.10 -0.25
C ALA A 32 5.46 18.70 0.61
N ARG A 33 5.72 19.44 1.70
CA ARG A 33 6.83 19.13 2.62
C ARG A 33 6.65 17.80 3.34
N ILE A 34 5.43 17.44 3.72
CA ILE A 34 5.14 16.12 4.33
C ILE A 34 5.42 15.00 3.31
N GLN A 35 5.13 15.21 2.03
CA GLN A 35 5.48 14.29 0.94
C GLN A 35 6.95 14.40 0.49
N GLN A 36 7.73 15.24 1.18
CA GLN A 36 9.17 15.43 0.95
C GLN A 36 9.50 16.02 -0.43
N PHE A 37 8.58 16.81 -1.01
CA PHE A 37 8.92 17.62 -2.17
C PHE A 37 9.89 18.74 -1.78
N PRO A 38 10.85 19.09 -2.64
CA PRO A 38 11.68 20.27 -2.45
C PRO A 38 10.85 21.56 -2.39
N ASP A 39 11.30 22.55 -1.62
CA ASP A 39 10.54 23.81 -1.43
C ASP A 39 10.42 24.63 -2.73
N ASP A 40 11.32 24.46 -3.66
CA ASP A 40 11.35 25.08 -4.98
C ASP A 40 10.53 24.33 -6.03
N TRP A 41 9.89 23.21 -5.67
CA TRP A 41 9.07 22.44 -6.60
C TRP A 41 7.79 23.19 -6.96
N ILE A 42 7.54 23.36 -8.25
CA ILE A 42 6.40 24.09 -8.77
C ILE A 42 5.26 23.15 -9.16
N PHE A 43 4.13 23.28 -8.47
CA PHE A 43 2.89 22.59 -8.83
C PHE A 43 2.04 23.48 -9.76
N CYS A 44 1.51 22.90 -10.83
CA CYS A 44 0.68 23.63 -11.81
C CYS A 44 -0.81 23.37 -11.58
N GLY A 45 -1.65 24.26 -12.09
CA GLY A 45 -3.10 24.14 -12.04
C GLY A 45 -3.74 24.81 -10.84
N SER A 46 -5.01 24.50 -10.59
CA SER A 46 -5.78 25.03 -9.47
C SER A 46 -5.25 24.49 -8.12
N VAL A 47 -5.65 25.13 -7.02
CA VAL A 47 -5.30 24.65 -5.67
C VAL A 47 -5.70 23.19 -5.47
N LYS A 48 -6.88 22.79 -5.97
CA LYS A 48 -7.35 21.41 -5.90
C LYS A 48 -6.45 20.45 -6.69
N ASP A 49 -5.97 20.86 -7.86
CA ASP A 49 -5.08 20.06 -8.68
C ASP A 49 -3.72 19.85 -7.99
N LYS A 50 -3.21 20.89 -7.30
CA LYS A 50 -1.97 20.81 -6.54
C LYS A 50 -2.06 19.79 -5.41
N TYR A 51 -3.13 19.81 -4.61
CA TYR A 51 -3.35 18.78 -3.58
C TYR A 51 -3.46 17.37 -4.18
N LYS A 52 -4.14 17.23 -5.32
CA LYS A 52 -4.26 15.95 -6.01
C LYS A 52 -2.91 15.43 -6.52
N GLN A 53 -2.06 16.30 -7.06
CA GLN A 53 -0.72 15.94 -7.50
C GLN A 53 0.12 15.44 -6.32
N ILE A 54 0.10 16.17 -5.20
CA ILE A 54 0.87 15.82 -4.01
C ILE A 54 0.35 14.52 -3.38
N GLY A 55 -0.97 14.37 -3.23
CA GLY A 55 -1.58 13.19 -2.61
C GLY A 55 -1.39 11.90 -3.42
N ASN A 56 -1.23 12.01 -4.74
CA ASN A 56 -0.93 10.87 -5.61
C ASN A 56 0.56 10.51 -5.65
N ALA A 57 1.42 11.35 -5.12
CA ALA A 57 2.85 11.12 -5.13
C ALA A 57 3.29 10.13 -4.04
N VAL A 58 4.34 9.39 -4.33
CA VAL A 58 5.06 8.62 -3.31
C VAL A 58 6.14 9.53 -2.70
N PRO A 59 6.29 9.56 -1.36
CA PRO A 59 7.35 10.35 -0.73
C PRO A 59 8.73 10.01 -1.30
N THR A 60 9.51 11.03 -1.65
CA THR A 60 10.81 10.85 -2.31
C THR A 60 11.78 10.01 -1.49
N GLY A 61 11.80 10.19 -0.16
CA GLY A 61 12.62 9.37 0.75
C GLY A 61 12.24 7.89 0.77
N LEU A 62 10.94 7.57 0.56
CA LEU A 62 10.53 6.17 0.40
C LEU A 62 11.06 5.58 -0.91
N GLY A 63 10.99 6.35 -2.01
CA GLY A 63 11.57 5.96 -3.30
C GLY A 63 13.08 5.71 -3.20
N GLU A 64 13.81 6.59 -2.51
CA GLU A 64 15.24 6.43 -2.26
C GLU A 64 15.56 5.17 -1.43
N ALA A 65 14.79 4.91 -0.37
CA ALA A 65 14.98 3.73 0.47
C ALA A 65 14.76 2.43 -0.32
N ILE A 66 13.71 2.39 -1.15
CA ILE A 66 13.44 1.25 -2.03
C ILE A 66 14.56 1.09 -3.06
N GLY A 67 15.00 2.17 -3.71
CA GLY A 67 16.10 2.15 -4.66
C GLY A 67 17.39 1.61 -4.04
N LYS A 68 17.74 2.07 -2.85
CA LYS A 68 18.90 1.56 -2.08
C LYS A 68 18.76 0.07 -1.75
N ALA A 69 17.57 -0.39 -1.37
CA ALA A 69 17.32 -1.80 -1.08
C ALA A 69 17.51 -2.68 -2.32
N ILE A 70 17.02 -2.25 -3.48
CA ILE A 70 17.20 -2.92 -4.76
C ILE A 70 18.68 -2.99 -5.14
N LEU A 71 19.41 -1.87 -5.07
CA LEU A 71 20.84 -1.81 -5.37
C LEU A 71 21.66 -2.72 -4.45
N ASN A 72 21.34 -2.75 -3.16
CA ASN A 72 21.99 -3.65 -2.21
C ASN A 72 21.71 -5.12 -2.54
N HIS A 73 20.50 -5.44 -2.95
CA HIS A 73 20.14 -6.80 -3.35
C HIS A 73 20.92 -7.24 -4.59
N VAL A 74 20.92 -6.44 -5.64
CA VAL A 74 21.67 -6.71 -6.89
C VAL A 74 23.18 -6.82 -6.65
N SER A 75 23.72 -6.04 -5.71
CA SER A 75 25.14 -6.06 -5.33
C SER A 75 25.48 -7.19 -4.33
N GLY A 76 24.56 -8.08 -3.99
CA GLY A 76 24.78 -9.14 -3.01
C GLY A 76 24.95 -8.67 -1.56
N LYS A 77 24.62 -7.41 -1.27
CA LYS A 77 24.75 -6.78 0.05
C LYS A 77 23.44 -6.72 0.84
N SER A 78 22.41 -7.44 0.38
CA SER A 78 21.10 -7.44 1.07
C SER A 78 21.21 -8.16 2.41
N ASN A 79 20.67 -7.51 3.45
CA ASN A 79 20.53 -8.15 4.75
C ASN A 79 19.37 -9.15 4.69
N LYS A 80 19.58 -10.34 5.25
CA LYS A 80 18.48 -11.27 5.46
C LYS A 80 17.53 -10.68 6.51
N PRO A 81 16.20 -10.85 6.35
CA PRO A 81 15.27 -10.42 7.38
C PRO A 81 15.59 -11.10 8.71
N PRO A 82 15.34 -10.45 9.85
CA PRO A 82 15.51 -11.05 11.17
C PRO A 82 14.71 -12.36 11.30
N SER A 83 15.23 -13.30 12.10
CA SER A 83 14.49 -14.52 12.41
C SER A 83 13.12 -14.19 12.99
N GLY A 84 12.07 -14.81 12.47
CA GLY A 84 10.69 -14.53 12.85
C GLY A 84 10.08 -13.25 12.22
N PHE A 85 10.76 -12.62 11.27
CA PHE A 85 10.20 -11.49 10.53
C PHE A 85 8.99 -11.95 9.73
N CYS A 86 7.85 -11.28 9.94
CA CYS A 86 6.62 -11.51 9.18
C CYS A 86 6.41 -10.35 8.19
N PHE A 87 6.30 -10.66 6.91
CA PHE A 87 6.07 -9.66 5.85
C PHE A 87 4.70 -9.02 5.94
N SER A 88 3.74 -9.70 6.54
CA SER A 88 2.40 -9.17 6.71
C SER A 88 2.15 -8.63 8.11
N ARG A 89 1.57 -7.42 8.19
CA ARG A 89 1.09 -6.82 9.44
C ARG A 89 -0.12 -7.56 10.02
N TYR A 90 -0.90 -8.19 9.18
CA TYR A 90 -2.16 -8.83 9.57
C TYR A 90 -1.98 -10.34 9.65
N LYS A 91 -2.60 -10.93 10.68
CA LYS A 91 -2.58 -12.39 10.88
C LYS A 91 -3.16 -13.10 9.64
N ASP A 92 -2.53 -14.18 9.24
CA ASP A 92 -2.96 -15.05 8.15
C ASP A 92 -3.11 -14.34 6.77
N THR A 93 -2.34 -13.26 6.54
CA THR A 93 -2.28 -12.56 5.26
C THR A 93 -0.90 -12.58 4.61
N ASP A 94 0.03 -13.37 5.16
CA ASP A 94 1.33 -13.66 4.56
C ASP A 94 1.19 -14.59 3.34
N GLU A 95 2.26 -14.71 2.56
CA GLU A 95 2.30 -15.51 1.34
C GLU A 95 1.98 -17.00 1.58
N VAL A 96 2.47 -17.56 2.71
CA VAL A 96 2.25 -18.97 3.06
C VAL A 96 0.78 -19.23 3.38
N SER A 97 0.18 -18.35 4.19
CA SER A 97 -1.25 -18.41 4.51
C SER A 97 -2.12 -18.26 3.27
N TRP A 98 -1.73 -17.37 2.34
CA TRP A 98 -2.43 -17.20 1.07
C TRP A 98 -2.34 -18.45 0.20
N GLU A 99 -1.14 -19.02 0.01
CA GLU A 99 -0.97 -20.27 -0.73
C GLU A 99 -1.80 -21.42 -0.18
N ASN A 100 -1.83 -21.58 1.15
CA ASN A 100 -2.61 -22.61 1.80
C ASN A 100 -4.11 -22.44 1.54
N LYS A 101 -4.62 -21.20 1.65
CA LYS A 101 -6.01 -20.89 1.30
C LYS A 101 -6.34 -21.22 -0.16
N VAL A 102 -5.46 -20.87 -1.09
CA VAL A 102 -5.65 -21.18 -2.52
C VAL A 102 -5.65 -22.69 -2.76
N LYS A 103 -4.70 -23.44 -2.17
CA LYS A 103 -4.65 -24.91 -2.27
C LYS A 103 -5.95 -25.55 -1.75
N ASP A 104 -6.51 -25.04 -0.66
CA ASP A 104 -7.75 -25.55 -0.09
C ASP A 104 -8.99 -25.25 -0.97
N VAL A 105 -9.05 -24.05 -1.55
CA VAL A 105 -10.10 -23.66 -2.49
C VAL A 105 -10.05 -24.56 -3.74
N VAL A 106 -8.86 -24.77 -4.30
CA VAL A 106 -8.66 -25.65 -5.47
C VAL A 106 -9.06 -27.09 -5.15
N LYS A 107 -8.67 -27.64 -3.99
CA LYS A 107 -9.05 -28.98 -3.56
C LYS A 107 -10.57 -29.12 -3.43
N LYS A 108 -11.26 -28.13 -2.86
CA LYS A 108 -12.74 -28.12 -2.75
C LYS A 108 -13.38 -28.11 -4.13
N SER A 109 -12.94 -27.24 -5.03
CA SER A 109 -13.47 -27.17 -6.40
C SER A 109 -13.33 -28.47 -7.18
N ILE A 110 -12.22 -29.18 -7.02
CA ILE A 110 -11.99 -30.49 -7.65
C ILE A 110 -12.93 -31.54 -7.07
N LYS A 111 -13.12 -31.57 -5.75
CA LYS A 111 -14.07 -32.50 -5.09
C LYS A 111 -15.52 -32.27 -5.54
N ASP A 112 -15.93 -31.02 -5.66
CA ASP A 112 -17.30 -30.68 -6.06
C ASP A 112 -17.57 -31.05 -7.53
N LYS A 113 -16.63 -30.80 -8.42
CA LYS A 113 -16.71 -31.27 -9.82
C LYS A 113 -16.75 -32.80 -9.92
N GLY A 114 -16.00 -33.50 -9.07
CA GLY A 114 -16.03 -34.98 -9.01
C GLY A 114 -17.36 -35.52 -8.51
N LYS A 115 -18.02 -34.85 -7.56
CA LYS A 115 -19.35 -35.23 -7.09
C LYS A 115 -20.43 -34.99 -8.15
N GLN A 116 -20.40 -33.86 -8.84
CA GLN A 116 -21.34 -33.55 -9.92
C GLN A 116 -21.24 -34.58 -11.07
N LYS A 117 -20.00 -34.95 -11.45
CA LYS A 117 -19.80 -35.97 -12.49
C LYS A 117 -20.31 -37.35 -12.09
N LYS A 118 -20.18 -37.77 -10.82
CA LYS A 118 -20.75 -39.02 -10.29
C LYS A 118 -22.27 -39.00 -10.24
N GLN A 119 -22.89 -37.89 -9.92
CA GLN A 119 -24.37 -37.76 -9.95
C GLN A 119 -24.92 -37.80 -11.36
N GLN A 120 -24.25 -37.22 -12.35
CA GLN A 120 -24.66 -37.33 -13.76
C GLN A 120 -24.56 -38.75 -14.30
N ILE A 121 -23.56 -39.53 -13.91
CA ILE A 121 -23.40 -40.93 -14.34
C ILE A 121 -24.42 -41.87 -13.66
N ALA A 122 -24.92 -41.53 -12.47
CA ALA A 122 -25.90 -42.33 -11.75
C ALA A 122 -27.37 -42.12 -12.23
N LEU A 123 -27.59 -41.19 -13.15
CA LEU A 123 -28.90 -40.86 -13.74
C LEU A 123 -29.10 -41.50 -15.11
N PHE A 124 -28.18 -42.31 -15.58
CA PHE A 124 -28.23 -43.15 -16.77
C PHE A 124 -28.04 -44.63 -16.41
#